data_1a72c375bc3399968f1e28dbbf91844e
#
_entry.id   1a72c375bc3399968f1e28dbbf91844e
#
_cell.length_a   1.000
_cell.length_b   1.000
_cell.length_c   1.000
_cell.angle_alpha   90.00
_cell.angle_beta   90.00
_cell.angle_gamma   90.00
#
_symmetry.space_group_name_H-M   'P 1'
#
loop_
_entity.id
_entity.type
_entity.pdbx_description
1 polymer ?
#
loop_
_entity_poly.entity_id
_entity_poly.type
_entity_poly.pdbx_seq_one_letter_code
_entity_poly.pdbx_strand_id
1 'polypeptide(L)'
;MAYCPKCGVEVDNNVKNCPLCDFPIPDIGEEPKGEKRYPLAVNTYPEDHLEKKNQIFYALEIIVAAVFFINMVLYWFIPFNPTITQIIMISSVSLALYLMFCFNYLPALVNLLGCYFTTLLLGSIIYTIVGGSGDWFVNYAMPIVTILFIDLLVFGIIYKKNRHRNQFIYVPVFLIAFSVMLCLGIDGVIAYNLLGHLRFTWSLIVAVSGICIIALLMGIYHGVPDRTKAYLKKKLHV
;
A
#
# COMPACT_ATOMS: atom_id res chain seq x y z
N MET A 1 -43.86 -10.05 -16.22
CA MET A 1 -44.14 -11.32 -16.94
C MET A 1 -44.79 -12.26 -15.95
N ALA A 2 -45.94 -12.82 -16.26
CA ALA A 2 -46.67 -13.74 -15.40
C ALA A 2 -46.34 -15.21 -15.81
N TYR A 3 -46.31 -16.10 -14.83
CA TYR A 3 -46.08 -17.53 -15.06
C TYR A 3 -47.28 -18.32 -14.58
N CYS A 4 -47.66 -19.36 -15.34
CA CYS A 4 -48.69 -20.26 -14.91
C CYS A 4 -48.22 -21.11 -13.71
N PRO A 5 -48.90 -21.10 -12.54
CA PRO A 5 -48.46 -21.84 -11.35
C PRO A 5 -48.56 -23.37 -11.54
N LYS A 6 -49.30 -23.86 -12.52
CA LYS A 6 -49.50 -25.32 -12.77
C LYS A 6 -48.45 -25.89 -13.73
N CYS A 7 -48.13 -25.20 -14.83
CA CYS A 7 -47.23 -25.73 -15.85
C CYS A 7 -45.95 -24.94 -16.05
N GLY A 8 -45.76 -23.80 -15.33
CA GLY A 8 -44.53 -23.00 -15.35
C GLY A 8 -44.26 -22.22 -16.65
N VAL A 9 -45.22 -22.23 -17.60
CA VAL A 9 -45.08 -21.51 -18.87
C VAL A 9 -45.27 -20.02 -18.63
N GLU A 10 -44.44 -19.22 -19.28
CA GLU A 10 -44.58 -17.79 -19.34
C GLU A 10 -45.80 -17.37 -20.14
N VAL A 11 -46.64 -16.50 -19.57
CA VAL A 11 -47.88 -16.04 -20.17
C VAL A 11 -47.95 -14.53 -20.16
N ASP A 12 -48.72 -13.99 -21.08
CA ASP A 12 -48.88 -12.54 -21.13
C ASP A 12 -49.71 -12.03 -19.94
N ASN A 13 -49.40 -10.86 -19.40
CA ASN A 13 -50.04 -10.29 -18.20
C ASN A 13 -51.56 -10.13 -18.28
N ASN A 14 -52.13 -10.17 -19.51
CA ASN A 14 -53.56 -9.97 -19.75
C ASN A 14 -54.37 -11.26 -19.92
N VAL A 15 -53.75 -12.41 -19.80
CA VAL A 15 -54.40 -13.72 -20.03
C VAL A 15 -55.01 -14.24 -18.74
N LYS A 16 -56.32 -14.47 -18.72
CA LYS A 16 -57.07 -15.01 -17.57
C LYS A 16 -56.86 -16.49 -17.35
N ASN A 17 -56.69 -17.25 -18.42
CA ASN A 17 -56.44 -18.72 -18.36
C ASN A 17 -55.19 -19.07 -19.15
N CYS A 18 -54.43 -20.03 -18.67
CA CYS A 18 -53.23 -20.50 -19.36
C CYS A 18 -53.60 -21.16 -20.69
N PRO A 19 -53.03 -20.74 -21.83
CA PRO A 19 -53.36 -21.30 -23.16
C PRO A 19 -52.89 -22.77 -23.31
N LEU A 20 -52.05 -23.27 -22.41
CA LEU A 20 -51.50 -24.62 -22.48
C LEU A 20 -52.23 -25.62 -21.60
N CYS A 21 -52.70 -25.26 -20.41
CA CYS A 21 -53.28 -26.16 -19.44
C CYS A 21 -54.63 -25.68 -18.89
N ASP A 22 -55.16 -24.59 -19.42
CA ASP A 22 -56.44 -23.96 -19.06
C ASP A 22 -56.62 -23.63 -17.58
N PHE A 23 -55.50 -23.57 -16.84
CA PHE A 23 -55.50 -23.22 -15.43
C PHE A 23 -55.75 -21.71 -15.29
N PRO A 24 -56.68 -21.28 -14.40
CA PRO A 24 -56.92 -19.86 -14.18
C PRO A 24 -55.69 -19.21 -13.53
N ILE A 25 -55.18 -18.17 -14.19
CA ILE A 25 -54.04 -17.41 -13.68
C ILE A 25 -54.60 -16.43 -12.67
N PRO A 26 -54.19 -16.50 -11.38
CA PRO A 26 -54.62 -15.51 -10.40
C PRO A 26 -54.11 -14.14 -10.82
N ASP A 27 -55.02 -13.19 -10.93
CA ASP A 27 -54.68 -11.77 -11.07
C ASP A 27 -54.06 -11.33 -9.75
N ILE A 28 -52.75 -11.42 -9.66
CA ILE A 28 -51.98 -10.83 -8.57
C ILE A 28 -51.97 -9.35 -8.90
N GLY A 29 -53.03 -8.66 -8.50
CA GLY A 29 -53.19 -7.22 -8.72
C GLY A 29 -51.86 -6.51 -8.39
N GLU A 30 -51.52 -5.47 -9.16
CA GLU A 30 -50.32 -4.68 -8.94
C GLU A 30 -50.17 -4.47 -7.41
N GLU A 31 -49.07 -4.98 -6.85
CA GLU A 31 -48.77 -4.70 -5.44
C GLU A 31 -49.03 -3.22 -5.20
N PRO A 32 -49.86 -2.88 -4.19
CA PRO A 32 -50.08 -1.48 -3.89
C PRO A 32 -48.67 -0.85 -3.82
N LYS A 33 -48.48 0.27 -4.50
CA LYS A 33 -47.27 1.12 -4.41
C LYS A 33 -47.16 1.70 -2.97
N GLY A 34 -47.20 0.78 -2.02
CA GLY A 34 -46.90 1.05 -0.62
C GLY A 34 -45.43 1.30 -0.49
N GLU A 35 -45.06 2.20 0.36
CA GLU A 35 -43.69 2.47 0.77
C GLU A 35 -42.89 1.15 0.84
N LYS A 36 -41.81 1.08 0.10
CA LYS A 36 -40.95 -0.09 0.12
C LYS A 36 -40.63 -0.42 1.57
N ARG A 37 -41.10 -1.56 2.04
CA ARG A 37 -41.00 -2.01 3.44
C ARG A 37 -39.56 -2.05 3.96
N TYR A 38 -38.61 -2.01 3.03
CA TYR A 38 -37.20 -1.96 3.33
C TYR A 38 -36.55 -0.86 2.49
N PRO A 39 -35.67 -0.05 3.08
CA PRO A 39 -34.90 0.93 2.31
C PRO A 39 -34.06 0.19 1.27
N LEU A 40 -33.84 0.85 0.13
CA LEU A 40 -32.91 0.30 -0.89
C LEU A 40 -31.56 0.02 -0.23
N ALA A 41 -31.02 -1.18 -0.48
CA ALA A 41 -29.69 -1.53 -0.01
C ALA A 41 -28.66 -0.55 -0.62
N VAL A 42 -28.18 0.37 0.17
CA VAL A 42 -27.11 1.30 -0.22
C VAL A 42 -25.80 0.71 0.24
N ASN A 43 -24.85 0.60 -0.67
CA ASN A 43 -23.49 0.16 -0.33
C ASN A 43 -22.72 1.34 0.28
N THR A 44 -22.78 1.48 1.60
CA THR A 44 -22.08 2.55 2.36
C THR A 44 -20.62 2.20 2.66
N TYR A 45 -20.20 0.96 2.37
CA TYR A 45 -18.86 0.46 2.70
C TYR A 45 -17.71 1.37 2.25
N PRO A 46 -17.68 1.90 1.01
CA PRO A 46 -16.59 2.80 0.59
C PRO A 46 -16.59 4.13 1.33
N GLU A 47 -17.78 4.67 1.68
CA GLU A 47 -17.92 5.93 2.42
C GLU A 47 -17.49 5.75 3.88
N ASP A 48 -17.95 4.72 4.56
CA ASP A 48 -17.55 4.37 5.93
C ASP A 48 -16.04 4.12 6.05
N HIS A 49 -15.44 3.49 5.04
CA HIS A 49 -14.00 3.25 5.02
C HIS A 49 -13.20 4.55 4.86
N LEU A 50 -13.64 5.46 4.00
CA LEU A 50 -13.01 6.78 3.82
C LEU A 50 -13.15 7.63 5.09
N GLU A 51 -14.30 7.62 5.72
CA GLU A 51 -14.55 8.36 6.94
C GLU A 51 -13.63 7.88 8.08
N LYS A 52 -13.56 6.57 8.33
CA LYS A 52 -12.65 5.98 9.32
C LYS A 52 -11.19 6.30 9.02
N LYS A 53 -10.78 6.23 7.74
CA LYS A 53 -9.43 6.59 7.32
C LYS A 53 -9.11 8.05 7.66
N ASN A 54 -10.04 8.97 7.38
CA ASN A 54 -9.87 10.38 7.69
C ASN A 54 -9.83 10.63 9.20
N GLN A 55 -10.69 9.98 9.99
CA GLN A 55 -10.67 10.09 11.45
C GLN A 55 -9.33 9.66 12.03
N ILE A 56 -8.78 8.53 11.58
CA ILE A 56 -7.46 8.05 12.02
C ILE A 56 -6.37 9.04 11.62
N PHE A 57 -6.39 9.56 10.41
CA PHE A 57 -5.43 10.54 9.93
C PHE A 57 -5.43 11.80 10.80
N TYR A 58 -6.60 12.42 11.02
CA TYR A 58 -6.70 13.62 11.85
C TYR A 58 -6.28 13.37 13.31
N ALA A 59 -6.62 12.20 13.87
CA ALA A 59 -6.18 11.84 15.22
C ALA A 59 -4.65 11.77 15.33
N LEU A 60 -3.99 11.16 14.35
CA LEU A 60 -2.53 11.09 14.31
C LEU A 60 -1.89 12.47 14.12
N GLU A 61 -2.42 13.30 13.22
CA GLU A 61 -1.92 14.67 13.00
C GLU A 61 -2.06 15.54 14.25
N ILE A 62 -3.15 15.41 15.01
CA ILE A 62 -3.35 16.13 16.28
C ILE A 62 -2.28 15.70 17.30
N ILE A 63 -1.97 14.41 17.40
CA ILE A 63 -0.92 13.92 18.30
C ILE A 63 0.45 14.49 17.90
N VAL A 64 0.78 14.47 16.62
CA VAL A 64 2.05 15.02 16.12
C VAL A 64 2.14 16.52 16.37
N ALA A 65 1.06 17.26 16.13
CA ALA A 65 0.98 18.69 16.42
C ALA A 65 1.16 18.97 17.93
N ALA A 66 0.54 18.16 18.81
CA ALA A 66 0.72 18.31 20.26
C ALA A 66 2.19 18.11 20.66
N VAL A 67 2.87 17.10 20.11
CA VAL A 67 4.31 16.87 20.34
C VAL A 67 5.14 18.08 19.88
N PHE A 68 4.84 18.61 18.71
CA PHE A 68 5.51 19.80 18.17
C PHE A 68 5.34 21.01 19.11
N PHE A 69 4.12 21.33 19.52
CA PHE A 69 3.86 22.48 20.40
C PHE A 69 4.46 22.31 21.79
N ILE A 70 4.41 21.10 22.38
CA ILE A 70 5.08 20.83 23.66
C ILE A 70 6.59 21.10 23.55
N ASN A 71 7.24 20.60 22.51
CA ASN A 71 8.67 20.84 22.30
C ASN A 71 8.99 22.30 22.01
N MET A 72 8.12 23.04 21.32
CA MET A 72 8.26 24.47 21.12
C MET A 72 8.24 25.23 22.46
N VAL A 73 7.31 24.89 23.35
CA VAL A 73 7.25 25.48 24.70
C VAL A 73 8.49 25.13 25.51
N LEU A 74 8.94 23.88 25.48
CA LEU A 74 10.16 23.46 26.17
C LEU A 74 11.39 24.21 25.66
N TYR A 75 11.50 24.45 24.37
CA TYR A 75 12.59 25.20 23.76
C TYR A 75 12.69 26.64 24.28
N TRP A 76 11.54 27.30 24.51
CA TRP A 76 11.50 28.71 24.95
C TRP A 76 11.60 28.89 26.46
N PHE A 77 11.09 27.96 27.27
CA PHE A 77 10.91 28.15 28.71
C PHE A 77 11.88 27.33 29.57
N ILE A 78 12.49 26.28 29.04
CA ILE A 78 13.38 25.41 29.79
C ILE A 78 14.75 25.37 29.10
N PRO A 79 15.86 25.56 29.83
CA PRO A 79 17.22 25.49 29.25
C PRO A 79 17.58 24.00 28.96
N PHE A 80 16.88 23.40 28.04
CA PHE A 80 17.21 22.07 27.51
C PHE A 80 18.25 22.19 26.40
N ASN A 81 18.90 21.08 26.06
CA ASN A 81 19.86 21.09 24.96
C ASN A 81 19.16 21.54 23.65
N PRO A 82 19.52 22.71 23.08
CA PRO A 82 18.80 23.27 21.94
C PRO A 82 18.85 22.37 20.71
N THR A 83 19.93 21.61 20.53
CA THR A 83 20.11 20.70 19.41
C THR A 83 19.07 19.59 19.44
N ILE A 84 18.81 18.99 20.61
CA ILE A 84 17.84 17.89 20.76
C ILE A 84 16.43 18.37 20.48
N THR A 85 16.03 19.52 21.05
CA THR A 85 14.69 20.07 20.84
C THR A 85 14.44 20.47 19.38
N GLN A 86 15.44 21.02 18.70
CA GLN A 86 15.37 21.32 17.26
C GLN A 86 15.18 20.05 16.43
N ILE A 87 15.92 18.98 16.71
CA ILE A 87 15.78 17.70 15.99
C ILE A 87 14.38 17.13 16.20
N ILE A 88 13.83 17.17 17.42
CA ILE A 88 12.47 16.67 17.69
C ILE A 88 11.42 17.48 16.95
N MET A 89 11.52 18.82 16.93
CA MET A 89 10.58 19.68 16.20
C MET A 89 10.60 19.38 14.70
N ILE A 90 11.77 19.28 14.09
CA ILE A 90 11.90 19.01 12.65
C ILE A 90 11.42 17.59 12.31
N SER A 91 11.73 16.61 13.18
CA SER A 91 11.26 15.25 13.01
C SER A 91 9.74 15.16 13.12
N SER A 92 9.09 15.94 13.99
CA SER A 92 7.62 15.97 14.08
C SER A 92 6.97 16.56 12.84
N VAL A 93 7.52 17.64 12.27
CA VAL A 93 7.05 18.20 10.99
C VAL A 93 7.22 17.20 9.86
N SER A 94 8.36 16.51 9.79
CA SER A 94 8.60 15.49 8.77
C SER A 94 7.64 14.29 8.93
N LEU A 95 7.33 13.92 10.18
CA LEU A 95 6.36 12.85 10.45
C LEU A 95 4.95 13.23 9.97
N ALA A 96 4.50 14.48 10.17
CA ALA A 96 3.24 14.97 9.64
C ALA A 96 3.20 14.86 8.10
N LEU A 97 4.27 15.28 7.41
CA LEU A 97 4.37 15.12 5.95
C LEU A 97 4.34 13.64 5.51
N TYR A 98 5.02 12.75 6.23
CA TYR A 98 4.95 11.31 5.94
C TYR A 98 3.54 10.75 6.12
N LEU A 99 2.82 11.13 7.17
CA LEU A 99 1.44 10.73 7.37
C LEU A 99 0.55 11.17 6.18
N MET A 100 0.71 12.43 5.74
CA MET A 100 -0.02 12.94 4.58
C MET A 100 0.22 12.10 3.31
N PHE A 101 1.48 11.73 3.03
CA PHE A 101 1.83 10.91 1.87
C PHE A 101 1.42 9.43 2.05
N CYS A 102 1.58 8.86 3.25
CA CYS A 102 1.24 7.46 3.52
C CYS A 102 -0.27 7.19 3.50
N PHE A 103 -1.10 8.15 3.91
CA PHE A 103 -2.55 8.02 3.81
C PHE A 103 -3.09 8.08 2.38
N ASN A 104 -2.23 8.29 1.40
CA ASN A 104 -2.51 8.09 -0.02
C ASN A 104 -3.65 8.96 -0.56
N TYR A 105 -3.66 10.25 -0.18
CA TYR A 105 -4.60 11.24 -0.72
C TYR A 105 -4.20 11.73 -2.12
N LEU A 106 -2.92 11.54 -2.50
CA LEU A 106 -2.35 11.94 -3.77
C LEU A 106 -2.04 10.72 -4.65
N PRO A 107 -1.76 10.88 -5.94
CA PRO A 107 -1.32 9.79 -6.80
C PRO A 107 -0.06 9.10 -6.25
N ALA A 108 0.03 7.79 -6.39
CA ALA A 108 1.11 6.98 -5.78
C ALA A 108 2.53 7.49 -6.09
N LEU A 109 2.76 8.00 -7.32
CA LEU A 109 4.05 8.57 -7.70
C LEU A 109 4.36 9.85 -6.91
N VAL A 110 3.35 10.71 -6.72
CA VAL A 110 3.51 11.96 -5.94
C VAL A 110 3.77 11.66 -4.47
N ASN A 111 3.07 10.65 -3.91
CA ASN A 111 3.31 10.20 -2.54
C ASN A 111 4.74 9.68 -2.36
N LEU A 112 5.22 8.87 -3.30
CA LEU A 112 6.57 8.32 -3.25
C LEU A 112 7.65 9.43 -3.39
N LEU A 113 7.46 10.36 -4.33
CA LEU A 113 8.33 11.54 -4.48
C LEU A 113 8.30 12.42 -3.23
N GLY A 114 7.10 12.64 -2.65
CA GLY A 114 6.94 13.39 -1.42
C GLY A 114 7.73 12.78 -0.26
N CYS A 115 7.61 11.47 -0.05
CA CYS A 115 8.40 10.76 0.96
C CYS A 115 9.91 10.89 0.71
N TYR A 116 10.36 10.75 -0.54
CA TYR A 116 11.77 10.89 -0.90
C TYR A 116 12.33 12.27 -0.58
N PHE A 117 11.66 13.34 -1.04
CA PHE A 117 12.11 14.71 -0.76
C PHE A 117 12.03 15.04 0.73
N THR A 118 11.00 14.60 1.45
CA THR A 118 10.90 14.77 2.90
C THR A 118 12.07 14.11 3.62
N THR A 119 12.49 12.91 3.20
CA THR A 119 13.65 12.21 3.78
C THR A 119 14.95 12.97 3.54
N LEU A 120 15.17 13.48 2.34
CA LEU A 120 16.35 14.25 2.00
C LEU A 120 16.40 15.58 2.76
N LEU A 121 15.26 16.29 2.86
CA LEU A 121 15.15 17.54 3.63
C LEU A 121 15.44 17.29 5.11
N LEU A 122 14.80 16.28 5.71
CA LEU A 122 15.04 15.92 7.12
C LEU A 122 16.52 15.62 7.36
N GLY A 123 17.13 14.79 6.53
CA GLY A 123 18.55 14.42 6.64
C GLY A 123 19.48 15.65 6.49
N SER A 124 19.22 16.54 5.53
CA SER A 124 20.03 17.74 5.31
C SER A 124 19.94 18.72 6.48
N ILE A 125 18.74 18.90 7.05
CA ILE A 125 18.56 19.80 8.19
C ILE A 125 19.20 19.21 9.46
N ILE A 126 19.05 17.91 9.71
CA ILE A 126 19.75 17.25 10.83
C ILE A 126 21.27 17.38 10.67
N TYR A 127 21.79 17.18 9.45
CA TYR A 127 23.21 17.35 9.15
C TYR A 127 23.71 18.77 9.52
N THR A 128 22.95 19.81 9.18
CA THR A 128 23.32 21.20 9.52
C THR A 128 23.23 21.48 11.03
N ILE A 129 22.23 20.93 11.73
CA ILE A 129 22.04 21.13 13.18
C ILE A 129 23.15 20.45 13.98
N VAL A 130 23.59 19.26 13.57
CA VAL A 130 24.66 18.51 14.24
C VAL A 130 26.04 19.09 13.96
N GLY A 131 26.14 20.11 13.11
CA GLY A 131 27.39 20.84 12.83
C GLY A 131 28.19 20.32 11.65
N GLY A 132 27.58 19.47 10.78
CA GLY A 132 28.16 19.08 9.49
C GLY A 132 29.52 18.37 9.55
N SER A 133 29.88 17.81 10.70
CA SER A 133 31.16 17.14 10.87
C SER A 133 31.18 15.78 10.16
N GLY A 134 31.97 15.72 9.09
CA GLY A 134 32.08 14.53 8.23
C GLY A 134 30.95 14.46 7.21
N ASP A 135 31.30 14.22 5.95
CA ASP A 135 30.37 14.23 4.81
C ASP A 135 29.42 12.99 4.76
N TRP A 136 28.98 12.50 5.96
CA TRP A 136 28.18 11.29 6.08
C TRP A 136 26.84 11.39 5.33
N PHE A 137 26.23 12.59 5.33
CA PHE A 137 24.95 12.80 4.67
C PHE A 137 25.10 12.68 3.15
N VAL A 138 26.08 13.40 2.56
CA VAL A 138 26.29 13.44 1.12
C VAL A 138 26.89 12.14 0.60
N ASN A 139 27.84 11.55 1.35
CA ASN A 139 28.58 10.38 0.89
C ASN A 139 27.85 9.04 1.15
N TYR A 140 27.01 8.99 2.21
CA TYR A 140 26.32 7.73 2.57
C TYR A 140 24.80 7.86 2.56
N ALA A 141 24.21 8.80 3.30
CA ALA A 141 22.78 8.84 3.49
C ALA A 141 22.02 9.18 2.19
N MET A 142 22.43 10.20 1.47
CA MET A 142 21.80 10.65 0.23
C MET A 142 21.82 9.57 -0.86
N PRO A 143 22.97 8.91 -1.20
CA PRO A 143 22.97 7.85 -2.19
C PRO A 143 22.14 6.64 -1.77
N ILE A 144 22.18 6.23 -0.49
CA ILE A 144 21.39 5.09 -0.01
C ILE A 144 19.89 5.37 -0.13
N VAL A 145 19.42 6.56 0.29
CA VAL A 145 18.01 6.97 0.14
C VAL A 145 17.60 7.03 -1.32
N THR A 146 18.49 7.47 -2.21
CA THR A 146 18.22 7.53 -3.65
C THR A 146 18.11 6.13 -4.26
N ILE A 147 18.98 5.19 -3.87
CA ILE A 147 18.91 3.79 -4.30
C ILE A 147 17.58 3.17 -3.84
N LEU A 148 17.23 3.36 -2.56
CA LEU A 148 15.95 2.89 -2.02
C LEU A 148 14.75 3.43 -2.81
N PHE A 149 14.78 4.73 -3.13
CA PHE A 149 13.72 5.36 -3.90
C PHE A 149 13.59 4.77 -5.32
N ILE A 150 14.71 4.60 -6.03
CA ILE A 150 14.74 4.00 -7.37
C ILE A 150 14.24 2.56 -7.31
N ASP A 151 14.65 1.80 -6.31
CA ASP A 151 14.26 0.41 -6.13
C ASP A 151 12.74 0.29 -5.86
N LEU A 152 12.17 1.15 -5.02
CA LEU A 152 10.73 1.26 -4.79
C LEU A 152 9.95 1.68 -6.05
N LEU A 153 10.49 2.59 -6.86
CA LEU A 153 9.90 2.97 -8.14
C LEU A 153 9.82 1.78 -9.10
N VAL A 154 10.94 1.08 -9.28
CA VAL A 154 11.01 -0.10 -10.15
C VAL A 154 10.03 -1.17 -9.67
N PHE A 155 10.03 -1.46 -8.36
CA PHE A 155 9.08 -2.39 -7.76
C PHE A 155 7.63 -1.99 -8.04
N GLY A 156 7.27 -0.72 -7.84
CA GLY A 156 5.92 -0.20 -8.07
C GLY A 156 5.48 -0.33 -9.53
N ILE A 157 6.37 -0.06 -10.49
CA ILE A 157 6.10 -0.19 -11.92
C ILE A 157 5.87 -1.66 -12.29
N ILE A 158 6.75 -2.57 -11.83
CA ILE A 158 6.65 -3.99 -12.09
C ILE A 158 5.37 -4.57 -11.45
N TYR A 159 5.07 -4.21 -10.21
CA TYR A 159 3.87 -4.63 -9.50
C TYR A 159 2.59 -4.20 -10.23
N LYS A 160 2.52 -2.92 -10.67
CA LYS A 160 1.38 -2.40 -11.45
C LYS A 160 1.22 -3.14 -12.78
N LYS A 161 2.32 -3.44 -13.47
CA LYS A 161 2.30 -4.17 -14.76
C LYS A 161 1.84 -5.62 -14.59
N ASN A 162 2.21 -6.27 -13.48
CA ASN A 162 1.92 -7.68 -13.22
C ASN A 162 0.69 -7.92 -12.32
N ARG A 163 -0.11 -6.88 -12.03
CA ARG A 163 -1.27 -6.96 -11.11
C ARG A 163 -2.28 -8.06 -11.47
N HIS A 164 -2.38 -8.45 -12.74
CA HIS A 164 -3.31 -9.49 -13.21
C HIS A 164 -2.69 -10.89 -13.28
N ARG A 165 -1.41 -11.05 -12.99
CA ARG A 165 -0.71 -12.33 -13.12
C ARG A 165 -0.37 -12.87 -11.73
N ASN A 166 -0.94 -14.01 -11.34
CA ASN A 166 -0.64 -14.85 -10.16
C ASN A 166 0.18 -14.15 -9.03
N GLN A 167 -0.41 -13.14 -8.39
CA GLN A 167 0.27 -12.26 -7.41
C GLN A 167 0.92 -13.03 -6.26
N PHE A 168 0.35 -14.17 -5.89
CA PHE A 168 0.78 -14.99 -4.75
C PHE A 168 2.26 -15.39 -4.79
N ILE A 169 2.83 -15.62 -5.98
CA ILE A 169 4.22 -16.06 -6.11
C ILE A 169 5.13 -14.93 -6.54
N TYR A 170 4.65 -14.05 -7.40
CA TYR A 170 5.46 -12.94 -7.87
C TYR A 170 5.78 -11.93 -6.75
N VAL A 171 4.86 -11.72 -5.77
CA VAL A 171 5.12 -10.80 -4.66
C VAL A 171 6.33 -11.22 -3.81
N PRO A 172 6.44 -12.46 -3.27
CA PRO A 172 7.64 -12.84 -2.51
C PRO A 172 8.91 -12.85 -3.36
N VAL A 173 8.84 -13.24 -4.62
CA VAL A 173 10.00 -13.18 -5.54
C VAL A 173 10.49 -11.75 -5.71
N PHE A 174 9.57 -10.79 -5.93
CA PHE A 174 9.93 -9.38 -6.06
C PHE A 174 10.46 -8.80 -4.75
N LEU A 175 9.91 -9.17 -3.60
CA LEU A 175 10.42 -8.71 -2.30
C LEU A 175 11.86 -9.19 -2.05
N ILE A 176 12.17 -10.42 -2.42
CA ILE A 176 13.54 -10.95 -2.31
C ILE A 176 14.46 -10.21 -3.29
N ALA A 177 14.04 -10.02 -4.55
CA ALA A 177 14.84 -9.30 -5.53
C ALA A 177 15.11 -7.85 -5.08
N PHE A 178 14.07 -7.16 -4.55
CA PHE A 178 14.19 -5.82 -3.97
C PHE A 178 15.20 -5.78 -2.83
N SER A 179 15.12 -6.71 -1.86
CA SER A 179 16.07 -6.74 -0.73
C SER A 179 17.51 -7.02 -1.17
N VAL A 180 17.71 -7.85 -2.20
CA VAL A 180 19.03 -8.13 -2.78
C VAL A 180 19.60 -6.87 -3.43
N MET A 181 18.82 -6.17 -4.27
CA MET A 181 19.27 -4.94 -4.95
C MET A 181 19.62 -3.85 -3.94
N LEU A 182 18.81 -3.69 -2.88
CA LEU A 182 19.07 -2.74 -1.82
C LEU A 182 20.37 -3.08 -1.05
N CYS A 183 20.61 -4.33 -0.71
CA CYS A 183 21.84 -4.76 -0.04
C CYS A 183 23.09 -4.52 -0.92
N LEU A 184 23.01 -4.82 -2.22
CA LEU A 184 24.09 -4.54 -3.18
C LEU A 184 24.36 -3.03 -3.27
N GLY A 185 23.31 -2.22 -3.31
CA GLY A 185 23.43 -0.76 -3.35
C GLY A 185 24.12 -0.21 -2.10
N ILE A 186 23.71 -0.64 -0.90
CA ILE A 186 24.31 -0.21 0.37
C ILE A 186 25.80 -0.62 0.43
N ASP A 187 26.12 -1.88 0.14
CA ASP A 187 27.52 -2.37 0.16
C ASP A 187 28.38 -1.62 -0.84
N GLY A 188 27.85 -1.35 -2.04
CA GLY A 188 28.53 -0.56 -3.07
C GLY A 188 28.85 0.88 -2.62
N VAL A 189 27.88 1.57 -2.00
CA VAL A 189 28.08 2.93 -1.46
C VAL A 189 29.15 2.93 -0.37
N ILE A 190 29.07 1.97 0.56
CA ILE A 190 30.06 1.85 1.65
C ILE A 190 31.44 1.55 1.09
N ALA A 191 31.57 0.58 0.18
CA ALA A 191 32.83 0.21 -0.41
C ALA A 191 33.47 1.34 -1.20
N TYR A 192 32.67 2.07 -2.00
CA TYR A 192 33.18 3.19 -2.78
C TYR A 192 33.73 4.31 -1.91
N ASN A 193 33.05 4.65 -0.79
CA ASN A 193 33.50 5.69 0.12
C ASN A 193 34.71 5.29 0.98
N LEU A 194 34.86 3.99 1.30
CA LEU A 194 35.97 3.51 2.13
C LEU A 194 37.21 3.15 1.31
N LEU A 195 37.03 2.54 0.13
CA LEU A 195 38.10 1.94 -0.68
C LEU A 195 38.41 2.72 -1.95
N GLY A 196 37.55 3.67 -2.35
CA GLY A 196 37.67 4.40 -3.63
C GLY A 196 37.29 3.56 -4.86
N HIS A 197 36.86 2.31 -4.66
CA HIS A 197 36.43 1.43 -5.76
C HIS A 197 35.28 0.52 -5.30
N LEU A 198 34.45 0.06 -6.25
CA LEU A 198 33.36 -0.85 -5.97
C LEU A 198 33.91 -2.23 -5.59
N ARG A 199 33.56 -2.68 -4.40
CA ARG A 199 33.86 -4.03 -3.91
C ARG A 199 32.65 -4.54 -3.14
N PHE A 200 32.07 -5.62 -3.64
CA PHE A 200 30.96 -6.28 -2.93
C PHE A 200 31.53 -7.36 -2.02
N THR A 201 31.10 -7.35 -0.76
CA THR A 201 31.58 -8.28 0.27
C THR A 201 30.44 -9.16 0.79
N TRP A 202 29.73 -8.71 1.80
CA TRP A 202 28.61 -9.43 2.40
C TRP A 202 27.38 -9.47 1.49
N SER A 203 27.18 -8.46 0.65
CA SER A 203 26.04 -8.37 -0.27
C SER A 203 26.07 -9.46 -1.36
N LEU A 204 27.25 -9.96 -1.75
CA LEU A 204 27.37 -11.11 -2.65
C LEU A 204 26.75 -12.38 -2.06
N ILE A 205 26.94 -12.61 -0.76
CA ILE A 205 26.34 -13.75 -0.05
C ILE A 205 24.82 -13.63 -0.07
N VAL A 206 24.29 -12.42 0.21
CA VAL A 206 22.86 -12.13 0.15
C VAL A 206 22.32 -12.31 -1.27
N ALA A 207 23.06 -11.87 -2.29
CA ALA A 207 22.66 -12.01 -3.69
C ALA A 207 22.58 -13.48 -4.13
N VAL A 208 23.59 -14.28 -3.82
CA VAL A 208 23.60 -15.71 -4.15
C VAL A 208 22.47 -16.45 -3.43
N SER A 209 22.31 -16.22 -2.12
CA SER A 209 21.22 -16.83 -1.36
C SER A 209 19.85 -16.41 -1.86
N GLY A 210 19.66 -15.14 -2.19
CA GLY A 210 18.43 -14.61 -2.77
C GLY A 210 18.08 -15.25 -4.11
N ILE A 211 19.07 -15.38 -5.02
CA ILE A 211 18.88 -16.06 -6.31
C ILE A 211 18.49 -17.53 -6.11
N CYS A 212 19.14 -18.24 -5.17
CA CYS A 212 18.78 -19.62 -4.85
C CYS A 212 17.35 -19.75 -4.34
N ILE A 213 16.91 -18.84 -3.46
CA ILE A 213 15.54 -18.86 -2.93
C ILE A 213 14.53 -18.55 -4.05
N ILE A 214 14.81 -17.58 -4.91
CA ILE A 214 13.97 -17.26 -6.08
C ILE A 214 13.84 -18.48 -6.99
N ALA A 215 14.95 -19.13 -7.32
CA ALA A 215 14.97 -20.32 -8.17
C ALA A 215 14.16 -21.46 -7.54
N LEU A 216 14.28 -21.66 -6.23
CA LEU A 216 13.51 -22.66 -5.47
C LEU A 216 12.02 -22.35 -5.49
N LEU A 217 11.61 -21.10 -5.21
CA LEU A 217 10.22 -20.67 -5.25
C LEU A 217 9.60 -20.86 -6.63
N MET A 218 10.32 -20.48 -7.68
CA MET A 218 9.88 -20.65 -9.06
C MET A 218 9.82 -22.14 -9.45
N GLY A 219 10.77 -22.96 -9.03
CA GLY A 219 10.80 -24.40 -9.25
C GLY A 219 9.59 -25.09 -8.58
N ILE A 220 9.31 -24.78 -7.31
CA ILE A 220 8.12 -25.29 -6.60
C ILE A 220 6.86 -24.89 -7.36
N TYR A 221 6.74 -23.64 -7.77
CA TYR A 221 5.56 -23.16 -8.49
C TYR A 221 5.32 -23.89 -9.81
N HIS A 222 6.36 -24.12 -10.58
CA HIS A 222 6.24 -24.85 -11.85
C HIS A 222 5.93 -26.33 -11.61
N GLY A 223 6.43 -26.93 -10.53
CA GLY A 223 6.20 -28.33 -10.17
C GLY A 223 4.82 -28.62 -9.56
N VAL A 224 4.10 -27.60 -9.06
CA VAL A 224 2.79 -27.78 -8.44
C VAL A 224 1.69 -27.98 -9.51
N PRO A 225 0.84 -29.03 -9.40
CA PRO A 225 -0.29 -29.26 -10.31
C PRO A 225 -1.27 -28.09 -10.34
N ASP A 226 -1.89 -27.83 -11.50
CA ASP A 226 -2.81 -26.69 -11.68
C ASP A 226 -4.04 -26.75 -10.75
N ARG A 227 -4.49 -27.96 -10.38
CA ARG A 227 -5.58 -28.14 -9.38
C ARG A 227 -5.23 -27.54 -8.02
N THR A 228 -3.99 -27.74 -7.56
CA THR A 228 -3.50 -27.21 -6.28
C THR A 228 -3.32 -25.69 -6.36
N LYS A 229 -2.85 -25.17 -7.51
CA LYS A 229 -2.75 -23.72 -7.75
C LYS A 229 -4.14 -23.06 -7.69
N ALA A 230 -5.14 -23.66 -8.31
CA ALA A 230 -6.52 -23.17 -8.29
C ALA A 230 -7.11 -23.19 -6.86
N TYR A 231 -6.84 -24.24 -6.09
CA TYR A 231 -7.27 -24.34 -4.68
C TYR A 231 -6.63 -23.24 -3.81
N LEU A 232 -5.32 -23.03 -3.93
CA LEU A 232 -4.59 -21.99 -3.20
C LEU A 232 -5.10 -20.59 -3.57
N LYS A 233 -5.33 -20.34 -4.86
CA LYS A 233 -5.88 -19.06 -5.35
C LYS A 233 -7.26 -18.79 -4.74
N LYS A 234 -8.14 -19.80 -4.68
CA LYS A 234 -9.48 -19.68 -4.08
C LYS A 234 -9.41 -19.43 -2.57
N LYS A 235 -8.50 -20.10 -1.85
CA LYS A 235 -8.39 -20.01 -0.39
C LYS A 235 -7.77 -18.67 0.07
N LEU A 236 -6.90 -18.07 -0.74
CA LEU A 236 -6.18 -16.84 -0.43
C LEU A 236 -6.83 -15.59 -1.03
N HIS A 237 -8.00 -15.75 -1.70
CA HIS A 237 -8.75 -14.66 -2.34
C HIS A 237 -7.90 -13.77 -3.29
N VAL A 238 -6.93 -14.36 -3.99
CA VAL A 238 -6.01 -13.68 -4.92
C VAL A 238 -6.28 -14.12 -6.37
#